data_5bef58e2a28d76c9b3f58d22b94ceec4
#
_entry.id   5bef58e2a28d76c9b3f58d22b94ceec4
#
_cell.length_a   1.000
_cell.length_b   1.000
_cell.length_c   1.000
_cell.angle_alpha   90.00
_cell.angle_beta   90.00
_cell.angle_gamma   90.00
#
_symmetry.space_group_name_H-M   'P 1'
#
loop_
_entity.id
_entity.type
_entity.pdbx_description
1 polymer ?
#
loop_
_entity_poly.entity_id
_entity_poly.type
_entity_poly.pdbx_seq_one_letter_code
_entity_poly.pdbx_strand_id
1 'polypeptide(L)'
;MKKAGKVVKNEAVSAWGAHLDTLVENKLTLTHDEAELHLYETFQQAQLIQLRFNAPVMTSMLSGRKVMHLREMAPFNYQPGESLLLPSDRLMQIDFPDATFEDPTRCLALTISDEFIQEVVSELNEQVPRVETSDQWQLDTDNYLLQNDPEISSLIDKLIRLFRENNPFKPFFVKNTLRELIVRLSQTQVRTGLLQQTSQHLTKNRLAYVVAYIRENLTRALSVEELCDKACLSKSHFFRLFKSELGVSPVQFVLTERIRLAKAILSNPAKSITDACYESGFNSLTHFSNAFRSIEHISPRQFKRQLFGLN
;
A
#
# COMPACT_ATOMS: atom_id res chain seq x y z
N MET A 1 -31.02 -42.86 -28.06
CA MET A 1 -31.21 -42.43 -26.67
C MET A 1 -29.87 -41.91 -26.16
N LYS A 2 -29.65 -40.60 -26.13
CA LYS A 2 -28.45 -39.97 -25.58
C LYS A 2 -28.70 -39.66 -24.12
N LYS A 3 -27.91 -40.25 -23.19
CA LYS A 3 -27.95 -39.93 -21.79
C LYS A 3 -27.43 -38.52 -21.55
N ALA A 4 -28.27 -37.63 -21.05
CA ALA A 4 -27.89 -36.30 -20.58
C ALA A 4 -27.00 -36.46 -19.35
N GLY A 5 -25.77 -35.96 -19.46
CA GLY A 5 -24.85 -35.87 -18.31
C GLY A 5 -25.42 -34.88 -17.29
N LYS A 6 -25.56 -35.35 -16.06
CA LYS A 6 -25.89 -34.53 -14.89
C LYS A 6 -24.75 -33.55 -14.65
N VAL A 7 -24.94 -32.28 -14.97
CA VAL A 7 -24.04 -31.20 -14.52
C VAL A 7 -24.18 -31.13 -13.00
N VAL A 8 -23.18 -31.60 -12.28
CA VAL A 8 -23.03 -31.38 -10.86
C VAL A 8 -22.74 -29.88 -10.72
N LYS A 9 -23.72 -29.09 -10.29
CA LYS A 9 -23.49 -27.74 -9.79
C LYS A 9 -22.68 -27.88 -8.51
N ASN A 10 -21.36 -27.81 -8.62
CA ASN A 10 -20.52 -27.50 -7.47
C ASN A 10 -20.92 -26.09 -7.05
N GLU A 11 -21.52 -25.94 -5.89
CA GLU A 11 -21.74 -24.64 -5.26
C GLU A 11 -20.36 -24.07 -4.91
N ALA A 12 -19.77 -23.35 -5.84
CA ALA A 12 -18.51 -22.66 -5.61
C ALA A 12 -18.79 -21.49 -4.64
N VAL A 13 -18.12 -21.53 -3.51
CA VAL A 13 -18.22 -20.50 -2.47
C VAL A 13 -16.96 -19.63 -2.57
N SER A 14 -17.16 -18.30 -2.54
CA SER A 14 -16.08 -17.34 -2.51
C SER A 14 -15.22 -17.50 -1.23
N ALA A 15 -13.98 -17.03 -1.24
CA ALA A 15 -13.13 -16.98 -0.04
C ALA A 15 -13.77 -16.16 1.10
N TRP A 16 -14.72 -15.30 0.76
CA TRP A 16 -15.48 -14.49 1.71
C TRP A 16 -16.74 -15.18 2.26
N GLY A 17 -17.01 -16.42 1.84
CA GLY A 17 -18.20 -17.18 2.27
C GLY A 17 -19.51 -16.72 1.59
N ALA A 18 -19.42 -15.89 0.55
CA ALA A 18 -20.56 -15.46 -0.23
C ALA A 18 -20.82 -16.41 -1.41
N HIS A 19 -22.07 -16.48 -1.87
CA HIS A 19 -22.40 -17.17 -3.10
C HIS A 19 -21.78 -16.47 -4.30
N LEU A 20 -21.34 -17.23 -5.32
CA LEU A 20 -20.80 -16.67 -6.55
C LEU A 20 -21.93 -16.27 -7.48
N ASP A 21 -22.18 -14.98 -7.60
CA ASP A 21 -23.15 -14.43 -8.53
C ASP A 21 -22.55 -14.27 -9.94
N THR A 22 -21.25 -13.93 -10.01
CA THR A 22 -20.51 -13.75 -11.27
C THR A 22 -19.09 -14.32 -11.15
N LEU A 23 -18.45 -14.61 -12.29
CA LEU A 23 -17.04 -15.04 -12.31
C LEU A 23 -16.05 -13.87 -12.44
N VAL A 24 -16.54 -12.68 -12.79
CA VAL A 24 -15.73 -11.46 -12.92
C VAL A 24 -16.32 -10.43 -11.97
N GLU A 25 -15.45 -9.84 -11.15
CA GLU A 25 -15.84 -8.83 -10.15
C GLU A 25 -17.00 -9.31 -9.24
N ASN A 26 -16.96 -10.58 -8.82
CA ASN A 26 -17.87 -11.07 -7.79
C ASN A 26 -17.67 -10.28 -6.50
N LYS A 27 -18.74 -9.63 -6.01
CA LYS A 27 -18.65 -8.58 -5.00
C LYS A 27 -19.40 -8.92 -3.73
N LEU A 28 -18.73 -8.80 -2.58
CA LEU A 28 -19.36 -8.72 -1.26
C LEU A 28 -19.23 -7.27 -0.76
N THR A 29 -20.37 -6.65 -0.42
CA THR A 29 -20.41 -5.29 0.14
C THR A 29 -20.76 -5.35 1.63
N LEU A 30 -19.99 -4.63 2.44
CA LEU A 30 -20.16 -4.48 3.88
C LEU A 30 -20.23 -2.99 4.21
N THR A 31 -21.31 -2.53 4.79
CA THR A 31 -21.58 -1.10 5.01
C THR A 31 -21.37 -0.71 6.47
N HIS A 32 -20.88 0.50 6.67
CA HIS A 32 -20.75 1.21 7.93
C HIS A 32 -21.11 2.68 7.70
N ASP A 33 -21.45 3.44 8.75
CA ASP A 33 -21.93 4.83 8.65
C ASP A 33 -21.01 5.74 7.82
N GLU A 34 -19.69 5.60 7.99
CA GLU A 34 -18.67 6.47 7.37
C GLU A 34 -18.02 5.84 6.13
N ALA A 35 -18.25 4.54 5.86
CA ALA A 35 -17.52 3.82 4.83
C ALA A 35 -18.25 2.56 4.33
N GLU A 36 -17.96 2.18 3.09
CA GLU A 36 -18.34 0.86 2.56
C GLU A 36 -17.09 0.09 2.14
N LEU A 37 -17.02 -1.15 2.59
CA LEU A 37 -15.97 -2.08 2.19
C LEU A 37 -16.52 -3.06 1.15
N HIS A 38 -15.95 -3.03 -0.03
CA HIS A 38 -16.25 -3.95 -1.11
C HIS A 38 -15.09 -4.93 -1.29
N LEU A 39 -15.37 -6.22 -1.19
CA LEU A 39 -14.42 -7.29 -1.45
C LEU A 39 -14.75 -7.93 -2.80
N TYR A 40 -13.79 -7.93 -3.71
CA TYR A 40 -13.96 -8.43 -5.06
C TYR A 40 -13.13 -9.68 -5.29
N GLU A 41 -13.70 -10.64 -6.02
CA GLU A 41 -13.01 -11.82 -6.55
C GLU A 41 -13.32 -11.98 -8.04
N THR A 42 -12.27 -12.25 -8.82
CA THR A 42 -12.39 -12.53 -10.26
C THR A 42 -11.72 -13.88 -10.54
N PHE A 43 -12.48 -14.81 -11.13
CA PHE A 43 -12.14 -16.21 -11.31
C PHE A 43 -11.82 -16.57 -12.75
N GLN A 44 -11.88 -15.63 -13.67
CA GLN A 44 -11.53 -15.82 -15.08
C GLN A 44 -10.90 -14.57 -15.67
N GLN A 45 -10.13 -14.75 -16.72
CA GLN A 45 -9.55 -13.64 -17.47
C GLN A 45 -10.64 -12.74 -18.05
N ALA A 46 -10.44 -11.44 -17.95
CA ALA A 46 -11.33 -10.42 -18.50
C ALA A 46 -10.55 -9.17 -18.88
N GLN A 47 -11.09 -8.37 -19.78
CA GLN A 47 -10.45 -7.14 -20.24
C GLN A 47 -11.43 -5.97 -20.21
N LEU A 48 -10.90 -4.77 -19.92
CA LEU A 48 -11.62 -3.49 -19.93
C LEU A 48 -12.91 -3.48 -19.10
N ILE A 49 -12.90 -4.24 -17.99
CA ILE A 49 -14.00 -4.22 -17.03
C ILE A 49 -14.08 -2.84 -16.40
N GLN A 50 -15.25 -2.23 -16.46
CA GLN A 50 -15.48 -0.88 -15.98
C GLN A 50 -15.97 -0.89 -14.53
N LEU A 51 -15.34 -0.06 -13.70
CA LEU A 51 -15.73 0.12 -12.30
C LEU A 51 -15.68 1.61 -11.94
N ARG A 52 -16.66 2.06 -11.14
CA ARG A 52 -16.76 3.44 -10.67
C ARG A 52 -17.40 3.47 -9.29
N PHE A 53 -16.97 4.39 -8.44
CA PHE A 53 -17.53 4.64 -7.13
C PHE A 53 -18.02 6.09 -7.04
N ASN A 54 -19.11 6.30 -6.32
CA ASN A 54 -19.71 7.63 -6.10
C ASN A 54 -19.11 8.39 -4.90
N ALA A 55 -18.08 7.85 -4.27
CA ALA A 55 -17.32 8.47 -3.19
C ALA A 55 -15.83 8.24 -3.43
N PRO A 56 -14.93 8.99 -2.77
CA PRO A 56 -13.51 8.69 -2.77
C PRO A 56 -13.25 7.25 -2.37
N VAL A 57 -12.37 6.58 -3.08
CA VAL A 57 -12.12 5.15 -2.87
C VAL A 57 -10.64 4.85 -2.76
N MET A 58 -10.29 4.06 -1.75
CA MET A 58 -9.01 3.37 -1.69
C MET A 58 -9.21 1.93 -2.16
N THR A 59 -8.55 1.55 -3.25
CA THR A 59 -8.48 0.14 -3.64
C THR A 59 -7.15 -0.45 -3.16
N SER A 60 -7.13 -1.74 -2.83
CA SER A 60 -5.90 -2.46 -2.47
C SER A 60 -5.93 -3.88 -3.02
N MET A 61 -4.79 -4.32 -3.58
CA MET A 61 -4.65 -5.67 -4.08
C MET A 61 -4.31 -6.64 -2.94
N LEU A 62 -5.04 -7.76 -2.89
CA LEU A 62 -4.86 -8.82 -1.89
C LEU A 62 -4.18 -10.06 -2.49
N SER A 63 -4.57 -10.46 -3.71
CA SER A 63 -3.91 -11.53 -4.47
C SER A 63 -4.11 -11.36 -5.96
N GLY A 64 -3.25 -12.01 -6.75
CA GLY A 64 -3.28 -11.92 -8.22
C GLY A 64 -2.74 -10.60 -8.76
N ARG A 65 -3.08 -10.27 -10.00
CA ARG A 65 -2.62 -9.07 -10.71
C ARG A 65 -3.74 -8.48 -11.55
N LYS A 66 -3.80 -7.15 -11.58
CA LYS A 66 -4.64 -6.37 -12.50
C LYS A 66 -3.76 -5.52 -13.42
N VAL A 67 -4.26 -5.15 -14.58
CA VAL A 67 -3.75 -4.02 -15.36
C VAL A 67 -4.79 -2.91 -15.30
N MET A 68 -4.37 -1.78 -14.75
CA MET A 68 -5.23 -0.62 -14.56
C MET A 68 -5.08 0.34 -15.73
N HIS A 69 -6.21 0.79 -16.28
CA HIS A 69 -6.28 1.83 -17.29
C HIS A 69 -7.05 3.01 -16.69
N LEU A 70 -6.33 4.05 -16.37
CA LEU A 70 -6.88 5.31 -15.87
C LEU A 70 -6.68 6.39 -16.93
N ARG A 71 -7.63 7.30 -17.05
CA ARG A 71 -7.49 8.47 -17.91
C ARG A 71 -6.25 9.26 -17.49
N GLU A 72 -5.46 9.71 -18.46
CA GLU A 72 -4.24 10.51 -18.25
C GLU A 72 -3.03 9.74 -17.70
N MET A 73 -3.14 8.42 -17.51
CA MET A 73 -2.02 7.56 -17.10
C MET A 73 -1.78 6.46 -18.14
N ALA A 74 -0.51 6.11 -18.35
CA ALA A 74 -0.19 4.90 -19.09
C ALA A 74 -0.70 3.67 -18.32
N PRO A 75 -1.18 2.60 -19.02
CA PRO A 75 -1.59 1.38 -18.35
C PRO A 75 -0.46 0.83 -17.44
N PHE A 76 -0.80 0.39 -16.24
CA PHE A 76 0.18 -0.11 -15.28
C PHE A 76 -0.29 -1.40 -14.59
N ASN A 77 0.68 -2.23 -14.20
CA ASN A 77 0.41 -3.39 -13.38
C ASN A 77 0.08 -2.96 -11.95
N TYR A 78 -0.94 -3.61 -11.37
CA TYR A 78 -1.40 -3.38 -10.01
C TYR A 78 -1.37 -4.71 -9.25
N GLN A 79 -0.57 -4.77 -8.18
CA GLN A 79 -0.15 -6.00 -7.53
C GLN A 79 -0.39 -5.97 -6.01
N PRO A 80 -0.38 -7.14 -5.33
CA PRO A 80 -0.46 -7.20 -3.87
C PRO A 80 0.59 -6.32 -3.18
N GLY A 81 0.16 -5.65 -2.10
CA GLY A 81 0.98 -4.66 -1.40
C GLY A 81 0.92 -3.25 -1.98
N GLU A 82 0.12 -3.04 -3.02
CA GLU A 82 -0.15 -1.73 -3.58
C GLU A 82 -1.58 -1.28 -3.26
N SER A 83 -1.74 0.02 -3.06
CA SER A 83 -3.05 0.68 -2.96
C SER A 83 -3.13 1.87 -3.90
N LEU A 84 -4.35 2.16 -4.34
CA LEU A 84 -4.65 3.26 -5.22
C LEU A 84 -5.79 4.09 -4.63
N LEU A 85 -5.55 5.38 -4.45
CA LEU A 85 -6.57 6.36 -4.06
C LEU A 85 -7.14 7.01 -5.32
N LEU A 86 -8.46 7.11 -5.39
CA LEU A 86 -9.16 7.70 -6.51
C LEU A 86 -10.29 8.61 -5.99
N PRO A 87 -10.53 9.74 -6.66
CA PRO A 87 -11.67 10.59 -6.33
C PRO A 87 -13.00 9.92 -6.70
N SER A 88 -14.08 10.47 -6.19
CA SER A 88 -15.43 10.10 -6.59
C SER A 88 -15.60 10.16 -8.12
N ASP A 89 -16.44 9.28 -8.63
CA ASP A 89 -16.81 9.19 -10.05
C ASP A 89 -15.68 8.89 -11.05
N ARG A 90 -14.47 8.58 -10.59
CA ARG A 90 -13.38 8.19 -11.47
C ARG A 90 -13.65 6.83 -12.12
N LEU A 91 -13.73 6.79 -13.46
CA LEU A 91 -13.84 5.55 -14.20
C LEU A 91 -12.51 4.80 -14.19
N MET A 92 -12.53 3.56 -13.72
CA MET A 92 -11.47 2.58 -13.88
C MET A 92 -11.84 1.61 -15.01
N GLN A 93 -10.88 1.28 -15.87
CA GLN A 93 -10.96 0.13 -16.74
C GLN A 93 -9.88 -0.87 -16.34
N ILE A 94 -10.23 -2.13 -16.22
CA ILE A 94 -9.41 -3.12 -15.52
C ILE A 94 -9.31 -4.38 -16.38
N ASP A 95 -8.07 -4.85 -16.59
CA ASP A 95 -7.83 -6.19 -17.12
C ASP A 95 -7.42 -7.15 -16.00
N PHE A 96 -7.85 -8.39 -16.14
CA PHE A 96 -7.52 -9.51 -15.26
C PHE A 96 -6.77 -10.57 -16.08
N PRO A 97 -5.46 -10.39 -16.35
CA PRO A 97 -4.75 -11.23 -17.30
C PRO A 97 -4.49 -12.65 -16.81
N ASP A 98 -4.39 -12.84 -15.47
CA ASP A 98 -3.93 -14.08 -14.87
C ASP A 98 -5.03 -14.77 -14.03
N ALA A 99 -6.21 -14.19 -13.91
CA ALA A 99 -7.27 -14.71 -13.05
C ALA A 99 -7.77 -16.09 -13.54
N THR A 100 -7.80 -17.04 -12.63
CA THR A 100 -8.34 -18.39 -12.84
C THR A 100 -9.19 -18.81 -11.65
N PHE A 101 -9.91 -19.92 -11.76
CA PHE A 101 -10.70 -20.47 -10.67
C PHE A 101 -9.82 -20.99 -9.51
N GLU A 102 -8.63 -21.50 -9.83
CA GLU A 102 -7.67 -22.02 -8.86
C GLU A 102 -6.87 -20.89 -8.19
N ASP A 103 -6.56 -19.81 -8.93
CA ASP A 103 -5.85 -18.64 -8.45
C ASP A 103 -6.61 -17.35 -8.81
N PRO A 104 -7.67 -17.02 -8.07
CA PRO A 104 -8.49 -15.86 -8.35
C PRO A 104 -7.78 -14.55 -7.95
N THR A 105 -8.00 -13.52 -8.77
CA THR A 105 -7.59 -12.17 -8.39
C THR A 105 -8.54 -11.61 -7.34
N ARG A 106 -7.98 -11.14 -6.22
CA ARG A 106 -8.72 -10.55 -5.11
C ARG A 106 -8.26 -9.14 -4.83
N CYS A 107 -9.22 -8.28 -4.60
CA CYS A 107 -8.94 -6.92 -4.14
C CYS A 107 -10.06 -6.41 -3.23
N LEU A 108 -9.77 -5.36 -2.50
CA LEU A 108 -10.77 -4.57 -1.80
C LEU A 108 -10.92 -3.19 -2.46
N ALA A 109 -12.09 -2.60 -2.27
CA ALA A 109 -12.31 -1.17 -2.44
C ALA A 109 -13.02 -0.65 -1.19
N LEU A 110 -12.42 0.34 -0.55
CA LEU A 110 -12.93 1.01 0.64
C LEU A 110 -13.31 2.42 0.24
N THR A 111 -14.61 2.71 0.18
CA THR A 111 -15.09 4.09 0.04
C THR A 111 -15.22 4.72 1.43
N ILE A 112 -14.84 5.98 1.54
CA ILE A 112 -14.92 6.76 2.78
C ILE A 112 -15.63 8.07 2.45
N SER A 113 -16.55 8.51 3.30
CA SER A 113 -17.25 9.78 3.06
C SER A 113 -16.28 10.96 3.09
N ASP A 114 -16.51 11.93 2.20
CA ASP A 114 -15.69 13.16 2.14
C ASP A 114 -15.74 13.91 3.46
N GLU A 115 -16.92 13.95 4.10
CA GLU A 115 -17.13 14.62 5.38
C GLU A 115 -16.23 14.03 6.47
N PHE A 116 -16.14 12.70 6.53
CA PHE A 116 -15.29 12.03 7.52
C PHE A 116 -13.81 12.22 7.24
N ILE A 117 -13.39 12.22 5.98
CA ILE A 117 -12.01 12.55 5.59
C ILE A 117 -11.67 13.97 6.06
N GLN A 118 -12.54 14.95 5.78
CA GLN A 118 -12.33 16.34 6.19
C GLN A 118 -12.33 16.52 7.71
N GLU A 119 -13.19 15.82 8.45
CA GLU A 119 -13.19 15.81 9.92
C GLU A 119 -11.81 15.40 10.46
N VAL A 120 -11.29 14.26 9.98
CA VAL A 120 -10.01 13.71 10.45
C VAL A 120 -8.83 14.61 10.07
N VAL A 121 -8.82 15.13 8.85
CA VAL A 121 -7.74 16.00 8.36
C VAL A 121 -7.74 17.33 9.10
N SER A 122 -8.92 17.91 9.38
CA SER A 122 -9.03 19.15 10.16
C SER A 122 -8.51 18.95 11.60
N GLU A 123 -8.93 17.86 12.26
CA GLU A 123 -8.43 17.51 13.59
C GLU A 123 -6.90 17.31 13.60
N LEU A 124 -6.35 16.66 12.56
CA LEU A 124 -4.91 16.47 12.42
C LEU A 124 -4.17 17.81 12.30
N ASN A 125 -4.71 18.75 11.54
CA ASN A 125 -4.13 20.10 11.38
C ASN A 125 -4.17 20.91 12.68
N GLU A 126 -5.20 20.74 13.50
CA GLU A 126 -5.32 21.43 14.78
C GLU A 126 -4.36 20.85 15.83
N GLN A 127 -4.26 19.52 15.93
CA GLN A 127 -3.50 18.86 16.99
C GLN A 127 -2.02 18.66 16.65
N VAL A 128 -1.68 18.48 15.39
CA VAL A 128 -0.32 18.18 14.91
C VAL A 128 0.00 19.04 13.69
N PRO A 129 0.08 20.37 13.83
CA PRO A 129 0.44 21.23 12.69
C PRO A 129 1.81 20.89 12.14
N ARG A 130 1.99 21.01 10.83
CA ARG A 130 3.29 20.78 10.17
C ARG A 130 4.29 21.85 10.58
N VAL A 131 5.49 21.42 10.96
CA VAL A 131 6.46 22.27 11.68
C VAL A 131 7.31 23.15 10.75
N GLU A 132 7.54 22.74 9.51
CA GLU A 132 8.48 23.43 8.58
C GLU A 132 7.84 23.96 7.30
N THR A 133 6.58 23.68 7.07
CA THR A 133 5.87 24.15 5.89
C THR A 133 4.61 24.90 6.31
N SER A 134 4.24 25.92 5.57
CA SER A 134 2.93 26.57 5.70
C SER A 134 1.80 25.67 5.18
N ASP A 135 2.14 24.50 4.65
CA ASP A 135 1.18 23.57 4.08
C ASP A 135 0.44 22.84 5.20
N GLN A 136 -0.83 22.62 5.00
CA GLN A 136 -1.68 21.84 5.89
C GLN A 136 -1.61 20.34 5.51
N TRP A 137 -1.93 19.49 6.47
CA TRP A 137 -2.24 18.10 6.17
C TRP A 137 -3.44 18.03 5.23
N GLN A 138 -3.37 17.16 4.27
CA GLN A 138 -4.45 16.87 3.34
C GLN A 138 -4.36 15.41 2.90
N LEU A 139 -5.46 14.83 2.47
CA LEU A 139 -5.48 13.56 1.78
C LEU A 139 -5.87 13.83 0.32
N ASP A 140 -4.88 13.74 -0.57
CA ASP A 140 -5.11 13.84 -2.01
C ASP A 140 -5.61 12.49 -2.52
N THR A 141 -6.78 12.48 -3.11
CA THR A 141 -7.39 11.29 -3.71
C THR A 141 -7.25 11.26 -5.23
N ASP A 142 -6.54 12.21 -5.85
CA ASP A 142 -6.48 12.30 -7.31
C ASP A 142 -5.41 11.37 -7.92
N ASN A 143 -5.80 10.13 -8.22
CA ASN A 143 -4.99 9.10 -8.88
C ASN A 143 -3.66 8.78 -8.17
N TYR A 144 -3.72 8.58 -6.87
CA TYR A 144 -2.53 8.34 -6.07
C TYR A 144 -2.24 6.84 -5.88
N LEU A 145 -1.20 6.33 -6.57
CA LEU A 145 -0.69 4.97 -6.38
C LEU A 145 0.39 4.95 -5.29
N LEU A 146 0.25 4.07 -4.33
CA LEU A 146 1.19 3.93 -3.21
C LEU A 146 1.56 2.47 -2.96
N GLN A 147 2.80 2.26 -2.49
CA GLN A 147 3.22 1.00 -1.88
C GLN A 147 2.78 1.02 -0.41
N ASN A 148 2.03 0.00 0.01
CA ASN A 148 1.62 -0.11 1.39
C ASN A 148 2.84 -0.36 2.28
N ASP A 149 2.99 0.43 3.32
CA ASP A 149 3.87 0.05 4.41
C ASP A 149 3.20 -1.01 5.32
N PRO A 150 3.93 -1.65 6.24
CA PRO A 150 3.38 -2.67 7.12
C PRO A 150 2.19 -2.19 7.95
N GLU A 151 2.17 -0.92 8.32
CA GLU A 151 1.12 -0.34 9.15
C GLU A 151 -0.19 -0.18 8.34
N ILE A 152 -0.10 0.33 7.12
CA ILE A 152 -1.25 0.43 6.20
C ILE A 152 -1.78 -0.97 5.89
N SER A 153 -0.90 -1.94 5.60
CA SER A 153 -1.30 -3.32 5.36
C SER A 153 -2.04 -3.92 6.55
N SER A 154 -1.53 -3.71 7.76
CA SER A 154 -2.15 -4.18 9.01
C SER A 154 -3.53 -3.56 9.25
N LEU A 155 -3.69 -2.27 8.94
CA LEU A 155 -4.98 -1.57 9.06
C LEU A 155 -6.01 -2.09 8.05
N ILE A 156 -5.59 -2.38 6.81
CA ILE A 156 -6.44 -3.00 5.79
C ILE A 156 -6.95 -4.35 6.28
N ASP A 157 -6.07 -5.23 6.76
CA ASP A 157 -6.44 -6.53 7.30
C ASP A 157 -7.37 -6.41 8.52
N LYS A 158 -7.11 -5.44 9.39
CA LYS A 158 -7.96 -5.14 10.55
C LYS A 158 -9.35 -4.69 10.12
N LEU A 159 -9.46 -3.80 9.13
CA LEU A 159 -10.75 -3.36 8.59
C LEU A 159 -11.55 -4.52 7.99
N ILE A 160 -10.91 -5.39 7.19
CA ILE A 160 -11.59 -6.58 6.65
C ILE A 160 -12.19 -7.43 7.77
N ARG A 161 -11.44 -7.66 8.87
CA ARG A 161 -11.95 -8.40 10.03
C ARG A 161 -13.10 -7.66 10.71
N LEU A 162 -12.92 -6.38 11.05
CA LEU A 162 -13.91 -5.57 11.76
C LEU A 162 -15.23 -5.48 10.99
N PHE A 163 -15.20 -5.26 9.67
CA PHE A 163 -16.42 -5.18 8.88
C PHE A 163 -17.20 -6.50 8.87
N ARG A 164 -16.52 -7.64 9.06
CA ARG A 164 -17.14 -8.98 9.10
C ARG A 164 -17.56 -9.43 10.50
N GLU A 165 -17.09 -8.76 11.54
CA GLU A 165 -17.45 -9.09 12.91
C GLU A 165 -18.91 -8.73 13.24
N ASN A 166 -19.53 -9.56 14.07
CA ASN A 166 -20.80 -9.24 14.72
C ASN A 166 -20.53 -8.82 16.17
N ASN A 167 -20.03 -7.59 16.36
CA ASN A 167 -19.64 -7.03 17.65
C ASN A 167 -20.38 -5.70 17.87
N PRO A 168 -21.04 -5.48 19.01
CA PRO A 168 -21.77 -4.25 19.31
C PRO A 168 -20.85 -3.00 19.34
N PHE A 169 -19.56 -3.16 19.61
CA PHE A 169 -18.55 -2.09 19.55
C PHE A 169 -17.92 -1.90 18.17
N LYS A 170 -18.32 -2.64 17.16
CA LYS A 170 -17.83 -2.55 15.79
C LYS A 170 -17.80 -1.12 15.26
N PRO A 171 -18.85 -0.27 15.41
CA PRO A 171 -18.83 1.10 14.92
C PRO A 171 -17.64 1.90 15.47
N PHE A 172 -17.38 1.78 16.77
CA PHE A 172 -16.27 2.45 17.42
C PHE A 172 -14.91 1.98 16.88
N PHE A 173 -14.72 0.66 16.74
CA PHE A 173 -13.45 0.12 16.23
C PHE A 173 -13.21 0.46 14.76
N VAL A 174 -14.25 0.41 13.91
CA VAL A 174 -14.15 0.79 12.50
C VAL A 174 -13.79 2.26 12.38
N LYS A 175 -14.50 3.16 13.08
CA LYS A 175 -14.24 4.60 13.04
C LYS A 175 -12.81 4.96 13.43
N ASN A 176 -12.30 4.39 14.54
CA ASN A 176 -10.92 4.63 14.98
C ASN A 176 -9.88 4.08 13.99
N THR A 177 -10.14 2.91 13.40
CA THR A 177 -9.23 2.32 12.42
C THR A 177 -9.20 3.12 11.12
N LEU A 178 -10.34 3.65 10.67
CA LEU A 178 -10.42 4.57 9.53
C LEU A 178 -9.66 5.88 9.80
N ARG A 179 -9.79 6.46 11.01
CA ARG A 179 -9.03 7.65 11.40
C ARG A 179 -7.52 7.40 11.30
N GLU A 180 -7.04 6.30 11.87
CA GLU A 180 -5.63 5.94 11.77
C GLU A 180 -5.19 5.75 10.33
N LEU A 181 -6.00 5.08 9.50
CA LEU A 181 -5.69 4.87 8.09
C LEU A 181 -5.56 6.21 7.33
N ILE A 182 -6.50 7.15 7.50
CA ILE A 182 -6.45 8.47 6.86
C ILE A 182 -5.17 9.22 7.25
N VAL A 183 -4.81 9.23 8.54
CA VAL A 183 -3.58 9.88 9.03
C VAL A 183 -2.34 9.26 8.37
N ARG A 184 -2.23 7.93 8.32
CA ARG A 184 -1.09 7.25 7.72
C ARG A 184 -1.00 7.45 6.21
N LEU A 185 -2.14 7.49 5.53
CA LEU A 185 -2.19 7.83 4.10
C LEU A 185 -1.70 9.25 3.85
N SER A 186 -2.14 10.24 4.64
CA SER A 186 -1.67 11.63 4.54
C SER A 186 -0.16 11.73 4.78
N GLN A 187 0.38 11.03 5.79
CA GLN A 187 1.83 10.97 6.03
C GLN A 187 2.58 10.33 4.86
N THR A 188 2.03 9.28 4.25
CA THR A 188 2.63 8.60 3.09
C THR A 188 2.66 9.51 1.87
N GLN A 189 1.63 10.31 1.64
CA GLN A 189 1.58 11.29 0.55
C GLN A 189 2.60 12.41 0.75
N VAL A 190 2.73 12.96 1.94
CA VAL A 190 3.78 13.93 2.27
C VAL A 190 5.16 13.34 2.00
N ARG A 191 5.41 12.11 2.45
CA ARG A 191 6.66 11.39 2.19
C ARG A 191 6.95 11.26 0.69
N THR A 192 5.95 10.87 -0.10
CA THR A 192 6.10 10.70 -1.55
C THR A 192 6.30 12.06 -2.24
N GLY A 193 5.54 13.07 -1.85
CA GLY A 193 5.69 14.43 -2.35
C GLY A 193 7.09 15.01 -2.10
N LEU A 194 7.63 14.82 -0.89
CA LEU A 194 9.01 15.20 -0.56
C LEU A 194 10.03 14.45 -1.44
N LEU A 195 9.77 13.18 -1.76
CA LEU A 195 10.63 12.38 -2.62
C LEU A 195 10.58 12.84 -4.09
N GLN A 196 9.45 13.32 -4.57
CA GLN A 196 9.29 13.84 -5.94
C GLN A 196 9.84 15.27 -6.09
N GLN A 197 9.67 16.12 -5.09
CA GLN A 197 10.18 17.50 -5.08
C GLN A 197 11.72 17.56 -5.08
N THR A 198 12.41 16.52 -4.62
CA THR A 198 13.89 16.45 -4.62
C THR A 198 14.53 16.55 -5.99
N SER A 199 13.80 16.32 -7.07
CA SER A 199 14.29 16.50 -8.42
C SER A 199 14.29 17.96 -8.90
N GLN A 200 13.53 18.85 -8.25
CA GLN A 200 13.31 20.23 -8.73
C GLN A 200 13.68 21.37 -7.75
N HIS A 201 13.72 21.13 -6.42
CA HIS A 201 13.94 22.19 -5.41
C HIS A 201 14.78 21.76 -4.19
N LEU A 202 16.01 21.31 -4.40
CA LEU A 202 16.93 20.81 -3.36
C LEU A 202 17.29 21.80 -2.24
N THR A 203 16.95 23.07 -2.37
CA THR A 203 17.44 24.14 -1.48
C THR A 203 16.45 24.66 -0.45
N LYS A 204 15.18 24.28 -0.51
CA LYS A 204 14.15 24.87 0.37
C LYS A 204 13.59 23.95 1.45
N ASN A 205 13.81 22.65 1.40
CA ASN A 205 13.26 21.71 2.39
C ASN A 205 14.37 20.80 2.93
N ARG A 206 14.78 21.01 4.18
CA ARG A 206 15.85 20.25 4.84
C ARG A 206 15.55 18.74 4.90
N LEU A 207 14.30 18.40 5.13
CA LEU A 207 13.90 16.99 5.23
C LEU A 207 13.93 16.30 3.86
N ALA A 208 13.47 16.98 2.79
CA ALA A 208 13.55 16.49 1.42
C ALA A 208 15.00 16.24 1.01
N TYR A 209 15.91 17.15 1.39
CA TYR A 209 17.34 16.98 1.15
C TYR A 209 17.89 15.73 1.84
N VAL A 210 17.54 15.51 3.12
CA VAL A 210 18.00 14.32 3.87
C VAL A 210 17.44 13.04 3.28
N VAL A 211 16.19 13.04 2.85
CA VAL A 211 15.57 11.88 2.19
C VAL A 211 16.26 11.53 0.88
N ALA A 212 16.56 12.54 0.04
CA ALA A 212 17.36 12.33 -1.18
C ALA A 212 18.74 11.78 -0.85
N TYR A 213 19.41 12.39 0.13
CA TYR A 213 20.73 11.96 0.57
C TYR A 213 20.74 10.50 1.06
N ILE A 214 19.74 10.08 1.81
CA ILE A 214 19.58 8.67 2.23
C ILE A 214 19.51 7.77 0.99
N ARG A 215 18.68 8.09 0.02
CA ARG A 215 18.49 7.28 -1.19
C ARG A 215 19.73 7.15 -2.06
N GLU A 216 20.47 8.23 -2.21
CA GLU A 216 21.73 8.24 -2.96
C GLU A 216 22.85 7.46 -2.26
N ASN A 217 22.73 7.28 -0.94
CA ASN A 217 23.77 6.70 -0.11
C ASN A 217 23.37 5.39 0.60
N LEU A 218 22.32 4.69 0.14
CA LEU A 218 21.78 3.49 0.79
C LEU A 218 22.82 2.37 0.95
N THR A 219 23.77 2.28 0.01
CA THR A 219 24.75 1.18 -0.04
C THR A 219 25.88 1.31 0.97
N ARG A 220 26.02 2.48 1.60
CA ARG A 220 27.05 2.74 2.62
C ARG A 220 26.46 2.86 4.03
N ALA A 221 27.33 2.85 5.03
CA ALA A 221 26.91 3.13 6.40
C ALA A 221 26.39 4.59 6.50
N LEU A 222 25.18 4.75 7.00
CA LEU A 222 24.55 6.03 7.30
C LEU A 222 24.37 6.12 8.82
N SER A 223 25.02 7.11 9.45
CA SER A 223 24.80 7.38 10.86
C SER A 223 23.67 8.39 11.06
N VAL A 224 23.01 8.31 12.22
CA VAL A 224 21.96 9.27 12.57
C VAL A 224 22.54 10.66 12.74
N GLU A 225 23.75 10.76 13.29
CA GLU A 225 24.50 12.00 13.44
C GLU A 225 24.73 12.69 12.10
N GLU A 226 25.17 11.94 11.11
CA GLU A 226 25.35 12.45 9.75
C GLU A 226 24.04 12.99 9.15
N LEU A 227 22.93 12.28 9.34
CA LEU A 227 21.62 12.73 8.87
C LEU A 227 21.14 14.01 9.58
N CYS A 228 21.41 14.12 10.87
CA CYS A 228 21.15 15.35 11.66
C CYS A 228 21.96 16.54 11.14
N ASP A 229 23.24 16.32 10.86
CA ASP A 229 24.12 17.36 10.30
C ASP A 229 23.62 17.82 8.92
N LYS A 230 23.22 16.90 8.07
CA LYS A 230 22.61 17.21 6.76
C LYS A 230 21.30 17.97 6.87
N ALA A 231 20.50 17.68 7.88
CA ALA A 231 19.26 18.41 8.19
C ALA A 231 19.54 19.78 8.86
N CYS A 232 20.75 20.01 9.38
CA CYS A 232 21.06 21.14 10.26
C CYS A 232 20.13 21.19 11.50
N LEU A 233 19.84 20.04 12.10
CA LEU A 233 18.92 19.87 13.23
C LEU A 233 19.60 19.12 14.39
N SER A 234 19.20 19.45 15.63
CA SER A 234 19.54 18.61 16.76
C SER A 234 18.89 17.23 16.63
N LYS A 235 19.51 16.20 17.22
CA LYS A 235 19.05 14.81 17.15
C LYS A 235 17.57 14.66 17.56
N SER A 236 17.17 15.27 18.69
CA SER A 236 15.80 15.21 19.19
C SER A 236 14.80 15.88 18.26
N HIS A 237 15.17 17.04 17.69
CA HIS A 237 14.32 17.75 16.73
C HIS A 237 14.20 16.97 15.43
N PHE A 238 15.31 16.44 14.91
CA PHE A 238 15.34 15.64 13.70
C PHE A 238 14.44 14.40 13.80
N PHE A 239 14.55 13.62 14.90
CA PHE A 239 13.68 12.44 15.09
C PHE A 239 12.21 12.79 15.18
N ARG A 240 11.86 13.85 15.92
CA ARG A 240 10.48 14.31 16.05
C ARG A 240 9.92 14.76 14.70
N LEU A 241 10.64 15.62 13.98
CA LEU A 241 10.25 16.11 12.68
C LEU A 241 10.14 14.97 11.66
N PHE A 242 11.14 14.10 11.58
CA PHE A 242 11.14 12.98 10.65
C PHE A 242 9.96 12.04 10.89
N LYS A 243 9.64 11.75 12.16
CA LYS A 243 8.50 10.90 12.52
C LYS A 243 7.16 11.59 12.28
N SER A 244 7.03 12.90 12.55
CA SER A 244 5.79 13.64 12.29
C SER A 244 5.49 13.77 10.79
N GLU A 245 6.49 14.07 9.97
CA GLU A 245 6.30 14.29 8.53
C GLU A 245 6.24 12.99 7.72
N LEU A 246 7.02 11.96 8.12
CA LEU A 246 7.15 10.73 7.34
C LEU A 246 6.49 9.50 8.00
N GLY A 247 5.92 9.63 9.17
CA GLY A 247 5.24 8.56 9.90
C GLY A 247 6.17 7.51 10.53
N VAL A 248 7.46 7.49 10.16
CA VAL A 248 8.45 6.49 10.57
C VAL A 248 9.71 7.13 11.11
N SER A 249 10.50 6.38 11.89
CA SER A 249 11.81 6.88 12.33
C SER A 249 12.83 6.91 11.17
N PRO A 250 13.88 7.76 11.24
CA PRO A 250 14.95 7.78 10.24
C PRO A 250 15.58 6.40 10.00
N VAL A 251 15.81 5.64 11.08
CA VAL A 251 16.40 4.30 10.99
C VAL A 251 15.46 3.33 10.27
N GLN A 252 14.17 3.36 10.61
CA GLN A 252 13.17 2.53 9.95
C GLN A 252 13.03 2.91 8.47
N PHE A 253 13.07 4.18 8.15
CA PHE A 253 13.06 4.65 6.77
C PHE A 253 14.23 4.10 5.96
N VAL A 254 15.47 4.19 6.47
CA VAL A 254 16.66 3.65 5.82
C VAL A 254 16.51 2.13 5.59
N LEU A 255 16.03 1.40 6.60
CA LEU A 255 15.80 -0.05 6.47
C LEU A 255 14.79 -0.37 5.37
N THR A 256 13.67 0.34 5.34
CA THR A 256 12.62 0.14 4.32
C THR A 256 13.14 0.42 2.91
N GLU A 257 13.88 1.52 2.72
CA GLU A 257 14.47 1.86 1.41
C GLU A 257 15.52 0.82 0.96
N ARG A 258 16.33 0.30 1.90
CA ARG A 258 17.28 -0.80 1.60
C ARG A 258 16.57 -2.10 1.21
N ILE A 259 15.48 -2.45 1.87
CA ILE A 259 14.69 -3.63 1.50
C ILE A 259 14.05 -3.43 0.13
N ARG A 260 13.55 -2.23 -0.19
CA ARG A 260 13.04 -1.91 -1.51
C ARG A 260 14.10 -2.07 -2.60
N LEU A 261 15.31 -1.60 -2.37
CA LEU A 261 16.45 -1.79 -3.27
C LEU A 261 16.80 -3.28 -3.42
N ALA A 262 16.82 -4.03 -2.32
CA ALA A 262 17.07 -5.46 -2.33
C ALA A 262 16.02 -6.24 -3.16
N LYS A 263 14.75 -5.86 -3.07
CA LYS A 263 13.68 -6.45 -3.90
C LYS A 263 13.94 -6.21 -5.39
N ALA A 264 14.32 -4.99 -5.76
CA ALA A 264 14.69 -4.67 -7.14
C ALA A 264 15.89 -5.50 -7.64
N ILE A 265 16.91 -5.69 -6.80
CA ILE A 265 18.06 -6.54 -7.12
C ILE A 265 17.63 -8.01 -7.26
N LEU A 266 16.81 -8.53 -6.35
CA LEU A 266 16.30 -9.90 -6.37
C LEU A 266 15.38 -10.20 -7.55
N SER A 267 14.80 -9.19 -8.19
CA SER A 267 14.02 -9.35 -9.41
C SER A 267 14.88 -9.73 -10.63
N ASN A 268 16.20 -9.63 -10.53
CA ASN A 268 17.12 -10.19 -11.51
C ASN A 268 17.43 -11.66 -11.16
N PRO A 269 17.12 -12.65 -12.02
CA PRO A 269 17.37 -14.06 -11.76
C PRO A 269 18.84 -14.39 -11.46
N ALA A 270 19.76 -13.65 -12.09
CA ALA A 270 21.21 -13.85 -11.93
C ALA A 270 21.77 -13.39 -10.57
N LYS A 271 21.06 -12.55 -9.83
CA LYS A 271 21.49 -12.03 -8.53
C LYS A 271 21.14 -12.99 -7.40
N SER A 272 22.10 -13.26 -6.53
CA SER A 272 21.89 -14.08 -5.33
C SER A 272 21.29 -13.27 -4.17
N ILE A 273 20.85 -13.96 -3.11
CA ILE A 273 20.43 -13.34 -1.85
C ILE A 273 21.61 -12.59 -1.20
N THR A 274 22.81 -13.12 -1.35
CA THR A 274 24.05 -12.51 -0.86
C THR A 274 24.32 -11.21 -1.59
N ASP A 275 24.16 -11.17 -2.92
CA ASP A 275 24.32 -9.94 -3.72
C ASP A 275 23.30 -8.89 -3.28
N ALA A 276 22.04 -9.28 -3.17
CA ALA A 276 20.98 -8.39 -2.72
C ALA A 276 21.24 -7.79 -1.32
N CYS A 277 21.78 -8.59 -0.40
CA CYS A 277 22.17 -8.14 0.93
C CYS A 277 23.22 -7.03 0.87
N TYR A 278 24.35 -7.28 0.21
CA TYR A 278 25.47 -6.34 0.22
C TYR A 278 25.24 -5.15 -0.71
N GLU A 279 24.68 -5.35 -1.88
CA GLU A 279 24.37 -4.29 -2.84
C GLU A 279 23.25 -3.35 -2.34
N SER A 280 22.41 -3.78 -1.41
CA SER A 280 21.41 -2.92 -0.75
C SER A 280 21.92 -2.24 0.54
N GLY A 281 23.20 -2.41 0.89
CA GLY A 281 23.87 -1.71 1.99
C GLY A 281 23.76 -2.39 3.36
N PHE A 282 23.42 -3.70 3.42
CA PHE A 282 23.53 -4.47 4.65
C PHE A 282 24.93 -5.07 4.80
N ASN A 283 25.43 -5.12 6.02
CA ASN A 283 26.73 -5.70 6.36
C ASN A 283 26.64 -7.16 6.85
N SER A 284 25.43 -7.67 7.01
CA SER A 284 25.18 -9.00 7.58
C SER A 284 23.93 -9.64 6.99
N LEU A 285 24.07 -10.86 6.50
CA LEU A 285 22.95 -11.67 5.98
C LEU A 285 21.88 -11.94 7.05
N THR A 286 22.28 -12.08 8.30
CA THR A 286 21.33 -12.27 9.41
C THR A 286 20.50 -11.03 9.64
N HIS A 287 21.13 -9.86 9.71
CA HIS A 287 20.43 -8.58 9.86
C HIS A 287 19.51 -8.30 8.65
N PHE A 288 20.02 -8.53 7.43
CA PHE A 288 19.25 -8.42 6.19
C PHE A 288 18.01 -9.31 6.21
N SER A 289 18.18 -10.62 6.53
CA SER A 289 17.08 -11.57 6.51
C SER A 289 16.00 -11.25 7.55
N ASN A 290 16.41 -10.78 8.73
CA ASN A 290 15.50 -10.36 9.79
C ASN A 290 14.75 -9.09 9.40
N ALA A 291 15.43 -8.07 8.87
CA ALA A 291 14.82 -6.83 8.39
C ALA A 291 13.85 -7.11 7.22
N PHE A 292 14.27 -7.94 6.26
CA PHE A 292 13.43 -8.32 5.13
C PHE A 292 12.14 -9.02 5.59
N ARG A 293 12.26 -10.00 6.52
CA ARG A 293 11.09 -10.69 7.06
C ARG A 293 10.19 -9.77 7.88
N SER A 294 10.77 -8.84 8.63
CA SER A 294 9.99 -7.87 9.41
C SER A 294 9.17 -6.93 8.52
N ILE A 295 9.68 -6.56 7.33
CA ILE A 295 9.05 -5.60 6.43
C ILE A 295 8.14 -6.31 5.41
N GLU A 296 8.59 -7.44 4.84
CA GLU A 296 7.88 -8.14 3.75
C GLU A 296 7.09 -9.37 4.25
N HIS A 297 7.16 -9.70 5.55
CA HIS A 297 6.54 -10.86 6.20
C HIS A 297 6.94 -12.23 5.65
N ILE A 298 7.84 -12.27 4.66
CA ILE A 298 8.43 -13.48 4.08
C ILE A 298 9.96 -13.36 4.06
N SER A 299 10.66 -14.49 3.96
CA SER A 299 12.12 -14.46 3.84
C SER A 299 12.56 -14.03 2.43
N PRO A 300 13.79 -13.47 2.26
CA PRO A 300 14.33 -13.15 0.94
C PRO A 300 14.32 -14.35 -0.03
N ARG A 301 14.53 -15.56 0.50
CA ARG A 301 14.49 -16.80 -0.28
C ARG A 301 13.08 -17.13 -0.77
N GLN A 302 12.08 -16.97 0.10
CA GLN A 302 10.67 -17.16 -0.27
C GLN A 302 10.24 -16.11 -1.30
N PHE A 303 10.60 -14.85 -1.11
CA PHE A 303 10.33 -13.77 -2.05
C PHE A 303 10.89 -14.10 -3.45
N LYS A 304 12.18 -14.50 -3.55
CA LYS A 304 12.80 -14.87 -4.82
C LYS A 304 12.12 -16.08 -5.48
N ARG A 305 11.74 -17.10 -4.67
CA ARG A 305 11.00 -18.28 -5.17
C ARG A 305 9.64 -17.90 -5.76
N GLN A 306 8.90 -17.00 -5.11
CA GLN A 306 7.60 -16.52 -5.60
C GLN A 306 7.73 -15.75 -6.92
N LEU A 307 8.78 -14.93 -7.07
CA LEU A 307 9.02 -14.18 -8.31
C LEU A 307 9.27 -15.07 -9.54
N PHE A 308 9.92 -16.21 -9.36
CA PHE A 308 10.38 -17.05 -10.47
C PHE A 308 9.70 -18.42 -10.54
N GLY A 309 8.65 -18.65 -9.74
CA GLY A 309 7.88 -19.90 -9.76
C GLY A 309 8.73 -21.14 -9.41
N LEU A 310 9.83 -20.99 -8.68
CA LEU A 310 10.69 -22.09 -8.28
C LEU A 310 10.09 -22.77 -7.04
N ASN A 311 9.49 -23.93 -7.24
CA ASN A 311 9.04 -24.84 -6.16
C ASN A 311 10.20 -25.44 -5.36
#